data_149541e368aea27065b4cb5ce6723ef8
#
_entry.id   149541e368aea27065b4cb5ce6723ef8
#
_cell.length_a   1.000
_cell.length_b   1.000
_cell.length_c   1.000
_cell.angle_alpha   90.00
_cell.angle_beta   90.00
_cell.angle_gamma   90.00
#
_symmetry.space_group_name_H-M   'P 1'
#
loop_
_entity.id
_entity.type
_entity.pdbx_description
1 polymer ?
#
loop_
_entity_poly.entity_id
_entity_poly.type
_entity_poly.pdbx_seq_one_letter_code
_entity_poly.pdbx_strand_id
1 'polypeptide(L)'
;MNCEWIPILRDIIVAGSAVFAAYIAFKGLNVWKRELKGGSEYQIAKDTLRAVYKVWDAFMHVRHPATLCHEYPEGMKDKWGRLKGDCSSKGLKYVYETRCKFMEEAFSELEDRNSEALVEWGYDKGKYIVALRQCRSKLLITIEDHLARNGGLDAIDFGDREADKGIKEVLYYLGEYSEDNNFTQEINAAIKPFEDWLRPHISKT
;
A
#
# COMPACT_ATOMS: atom_id res chain seq x y z
N MET A 1 77.38 -22.20 16.67
CA MET A 1 76.55 -22.00 15.49
C MET A 1 75.38 -21.11 15.89
N ASN A 2 75.50 -19.85 15.54
CA ASN A 2 74.42 -18.88 15.89
C ASN A 2 73.29 -19.08 14.90
N CYS A 3 72.09 -19.46 15.39
CA CYS A 3 70.88 -19.64 14.58
C CYS A 3 70.31 -18.29 14.15
N GLU A 4 70.98 -17.51 13.30
CA GLU A 4 70.54 -16.21 12.79
C GLU A 4 69.27 -16.30 11.88
N TRP A 5 68.88 -17.48 11.45
CA TRP A 5 67.69 -17.69 10.62
C TRP A 5 66.35 -17.76 11.43
N ILE A 6 66.42 -18.00 12.75
CA ILE A 6 65.24 -18.07 13.60
C ILE A 6 64.44 -16.77 13.62
N PRO A 7 65.07 -15.57 13.83
CA PRO A 7 64.34 -14.30 13.78
C PRO A 7 63.74 -14.04 12.38
N ILE A 8 64.43 -14.40 11.32
CA ILE A 8 63.91 -14.24 9.92
C ILE A 8 62.66 -15.06 9.70
N LEU A 9 62.68 -16.35 10.17
CA LEU A 9 61.51 -17.21 10.04
C LEU A 9 60.32 -16.70 10.83
N ARG A 10 60.55 -16.19 12.05
CA ARG A 10 59.52 -15.57 12.89
C ARG A 10 58.90 -14.36 12.17
N ASP A 11 59.72 -13.49 11.58
CA ASP A 11 59.26 -12.27 10.91
C ASP A 11 58.47 -12.60 9.64
N ILE A 12 58.82 -13.62 8.88
CA ILE A 12 58.05 -14.15 7.73
C ILE A 12 56.67 -14.71 8.19
N ILE A 13 56.62 -15.45 9.28
CA ILE A 13 55.38 -15.98 9.83
C ILE A 13 54.45 -14.84 10.30
N VAL A 14 55.01 -13.84 10.99
CA VAL A 14 54.25 -12.65 11.43
C VAL A 14 53.72 -11.86 10.25
N ALA A 15 54.56 -11.59 9.24
CA ALA A 15 54.14 -10.88 8.04
C ALA A 15 53.07 -11.67 7.26
N GLY A 16 53.24 -12.98 7.11
CA GLY A 16 52.26 -13.85 6.46
C GLY A 16 50.93 -13.89 7.19
N SER A 17 50.96 -13.98 8.52
CA SER A 17 49.73 -13.95 9.33
C SER A 17 48.99 -12.62 9.24
N ALA A 18 49.74 -11.49 9.20
CA ALA A 18 49.14 -10.15 9.04
C ALA A 18 48.44 -10.00 7.67
N VAL A 19 49.09 -10.46 6.58
CA VAL A 19 48.49 -10.44 5.24
C VAL A 19 47.24 -11.33 5.18
N PHE A 20 47.29 -12.50 5.78
CA PHE A 20 46.15 -13.43 5.84
C PHE A 20 44.98 -12.85 6.63
N ALA A 21 45.26 -12.23 7.78
CA ALA A 21 44.24 -11.55 8.58
C ALA A 21 43.59 -10.38 7.83
N ALA A 22 44.39 -9.57 7.12
CA ALA A 22 43.88 -8.48 6.27
C ALA A 22 42.98 -9.01 5.12
N TYR A 23 43.36 -10.12 4.50
CA TYR A 23 42.55 -10.76 3.44
C TYR A 23 41.19 -11.24 3.97
N ILE A 24 41.17 -11.92 5.13
CA ILE A 24 39.92 -12.37 5.76
C ILE A 24 39.04 -11.20 6.14
N ALA A 25 39.63 -10.13 6.73
CA ALA A 25 38.89 -8.92 7.09
C ALA A 25 38.25 -8.26 5.86
N PHE A 26 38.99 -8.14 4.76
CA PHE A 26 38.50 -7.57 3.52
C PHE A 26 37.35 -8.42 2.91
N LYS A 27 37.51 -9.75 2.91
CA LYS A 27 36.47 -10.66 2.42
C LYS A 27 35.21 -10.60 3.30
N GLY A 28 35.38 -10.58 4.62
CA GLY A 28 34.28 -10.42 5.58
C GLY A 28 33.52 -9.10 5.40
N LEU A 29 34.23 -7.99 5.18
CA LEU A 29 33.63 -6.69 4.92
C LEU A 29 32.77 -6.66 3.65
N ASN A 30 33.23 -7.34 2.59
CA ASN A 30 32.46 -7.42 1.34
C ASN A 30 31.19 -8.27 1.47
N VAL A 31 31.26 -9.38 2.24
CA VAL A 31 30.08 -10.20 2.55
C VAL A 31 29.09 -9.38 3.38
N TRP A 32 29.56 -8.74 4.44
CA TRP A 32 28.73 -7.91 5.30
C TRP A 32 28.04 -6.74 4.57
N LYS A 33 28.77 -6.04 3.68
CA LYS A 33 28.16 -4.99 2.83
C LYS A 33 27.05 -5.54 1.93
N ARG A 34 27.23 -6.74 1.39
CA ARG A 34 26.21 -7.39 0.55
C ARG A 34 24.98 -7.82 1.35
N GLU A 35 25.19 -8.35 2.55
CA GLU A 35 24.10 -8.71 3.46
C GLU A 35 23.31 -7.48 3.92
N LEU A 36 23.99 -6.40 4.27
CA LEU A 36 23.33 -5.12 4.62
C LEU A 36 22.49 -4.59 3.48
N LYS A 37 23.03 -4.58 2.26
CA LYS A 37 22.30 -4.10 1.08
C LYS A 37 21.10 -5.00 0.79
N GLY A 38 21.29 -6.31 0.77
CA GLY A 38 20.20 -7.28 0.54
C GLY A 38 19.10 -7.19 1.61
N GLY A 39 19.47 -6.98 2.87
CA GLY A 39 18.52 -6.77 3.96
C GLY A 39 17.71 -5.47 3.80
N SER A 40 18.35 -4.38 3.36
CA SER A 40 17.67 -3.11 3.06
C SER A 40 16.69 -3.26 1.89
N GLU A 41 17.13 -3.83 0.76
CA GLU A 41 16.28 -4.09 -0.41
C GLU A 41 15.05 -4.94 -0.05
N TYR A 42 15.25 -6.01 0.72
CA TYR A 42 14.16 -6.86 1.22
C TYR A 42 13.15 -6.08 2.06
N GLN A 43 13.63 -5.23 2.99
CA GLN A 43 12.75 -4.49 3.87
C GLN A 43 11.94 -3.44 3.10
N ILE A 44 12.58 -2.68 2.20
CA ILE A 44 11.91 -1.70 1.34
C ILE A 44 10.84 -2.38 0.48
N ALA A 45 11.16 -3.51 -0.17
CA ALA A 45 10.21 -4.25 -0.98
C ALA A 45 9.00 -4.73 -0.18
N LYS A 46 9.24 -5.30 1.00
CA LYS A 46 8.21 -5.80 1.91
C LYS A 46 7.30 -4.70 2.42
N ASP A 47 7.86 -3.57 2.83
CA ASP A 47 7.08 -2.46 3.38
C ASP A 47 6.27 -1.76 2.29
N THR A 48 6.84 -1.59 1.10
CA THR A 48 6.11 -1.05 -0.06
C THR A 48 4.96 -1.96 -0.46
N LEU A 49 5.18 -3.28 -0.56
CA LEU A 49 4.12 -4.22 -0.92
C LEU A 49 3.01 -4.28 0.16
N ARG A 50 3.37 -4.16 1.44
CA ARG A 50 2.41 -4.06 2.53
C ARG A 50 1.55 -2.79 2.40
N ALA A 51 2.15 -1.65 2.05
CA ALA A 51 1.41 -0.41 1.82
C ALA A 51 0.47 -0.52 0.62
N VAL A 52 0.85 -1.23 -0.46
CA VAL A 52 -0.06 -1.54 -1.59
C VAL A 52 -1.27 -2.33 -1.13
N TYR A 53 -1.09 -3.37 -0.30
CA TYR A 53 -2.22 -4.16 0.21
C TYR A 53 -3.09 -3.36 1.19
N LYS A 54 -2.53 -2.45 1.98
CA LYS A 54 -3.33 -1.51 2.81
C LYS A 54 -4.22 -0.62 1.94
N VAL A 55 -3.73 -0.15 0.80
CA VAL A 55 -4.53 0.61 -0.16
C VAL A 55 -5.66 -0.25 -0.73
N TRP A 56 -5.40 -1.53 -1.05
CA TRP A 56 -6.44 -2.46 -1.47
C TRP A 56 -7.53 -2.63 -0.40
N ASP A 57 -7.13 -2.88 0.86
CA ASP A 57 -8.05 -2.99 1.99
C ASP A 57 -8.87 -1.71 2.18
N ALA A 58 -8.24 -0.55 2.01
CA ALA A 58 -8.90 0.74 2.10
C ALA A 58 -9.95 0.95 0.99
N PHE A 59 -9.67 0.54 -0.24
CA PHE A 59 -10.68 0.51 -1.31
C PHE A 59 -11.87 -0.35 -0.94
N MET A 60 -11.62 -1.57 -0.43
CA MET A 60 -12.71 -2.50 -0.06
C MET A 60 -13.50 -1.97 1.14
N HIS A 61 -12.83 -1.30 2.08
CA HIS A 61 -13.48 -0.66 3.23
C HIS A 61 -14.41 0.50 2.80
N VAL A 62 -13.94 1.40 1.94
CA VAL A 62 -14.77 2.50 1.41
C VAL A 62 -15.99 1.97 0.65
N ARG A 63 -15.82 0.90 -0.11
CA ARG A 63 -16.85 0.26 -0.96
C ARG A 63 -17.76 -0.70 -0.22
N HIS A 64 -17.60 -0.84 1.10
CA HIS A 64 -18.46 -1.74 1.88
C HIS A 64 -19.91 -1.25 1.86
N PRO A 65 -20.87 -2.05 1.39
CA PRO A 65 -22.24 -1.58 1.11
C PRO A 65 -23.04 -1.28 2.39
N ALA A 66 -22.72 -1.97 3.49
CA ALA A 66 -23.40 -1.77 4.75
C ALA A 66 -22.74 -0.65 5.55
N THR A 67 -23.55 0.27 6.08
CA THR A 67 -23.14 1.24 7.09
C THR A 67 -23.54 0.71 8.45
N LEU A 68 -22.58 0.65 9.37
CA LEU A 68 -22.80 0.14 10.71
C LEU A 68 -23.18 1.28 11.67
N CYS A 69 -24.00 1.00 12.66
CA CYS A 69 -24.49 2.02 13.61
C CYS A 69 -23.35 2.78 14.31
N HIS A 70 -22.18 2.15 14.52
CA HIS A 70 -21.04 2.81 15.16
C HIS A 70 -20.32 3.82 14.25
N GLU A 71 -20.50 3.75 12.92
CA GLU A 71 -19.91 4.70 11.98
C GLU A 71 -20.59 6.08 12.01
N TYR A 72 -21.78 6.18 12.60
CA TYR A 72 -22.48 7.46 12.73
C TYR A 72 -22.07 8.21 14.01
N PRO A 73 -21.97 9.54 13.98
CA PRO A 73 -21.76 10.35 15.18
C PRO A 73 -22.88 10.15 16.20
N GLU A 74 -22.56 10.22 17.50
CA GLU A 74 -23.54 10.07 18.58
C GLU A 74 -24.70 11.07 18.47
N GLY A 75 -24.45 12.31 18.04
CA GLY A 75 -25.48 13.32 17.85
C GLY A 75 -26.53 12.99 16.78
N MET A 76 -26.20 12.08 15.85
CA MET A 76 -27.11 11.64 14.78
C MET A 76 -27.87 10.34 15.13
N LYS A 77 -27.61 9.75 16.29
CA LYS A 77 -28.25 8.52 16.74
C LYS A 77 -29.45 8.82 17.63
N ASP A 78 -30.47 7.94 17.58
CA ASP A 78 -31.57 7.91 18.55
C ASP A 78 -31.12 7.17 19.85
N LYS A 79 -32.00 7.09 20.82
CA LYS A 79 -31.75 6.38 22.09
C LYS A 79 -31.49 4.86 21.92
N TRP A 80 -31.73 4.32 20.74
CA TRP A 80 -31.52 2.91 20.39
C TRP A 80 -30.27 2.72 19.54
N GLY A 81 -29.46 3.78 19.30
CA GLY A 81 -28.26 3.75 18.46
C GLY A 81 -28.53 3.73 16.95
N ARG A 82 -29.79 3.94 16.51
CA ARG A 82 -30.13 4.00 15.09
C ARG A 82 -30.03 5.44 14.60
N LEU A 83 -29.72 5.60 13.30
CA LEU A 83 -29.70 6.91 12.65
C LEU A 83 -31.09 7.54 12.68
N LYS A 84 -31.19 8.80 13.10
CA LYS A 84 -32.43 9.58 13.05
C LYS A 84 -32.82 9.83 11.58
N GLY A 85 -34.11 9.74 11.28
CA GLY A 85 -34.60 9.86 9.91
C GLY A 85 -34.26 11.18 9.21
N ASP A 86 -34.21 12.28 9.98
CA ASP A 86 -33.82 13.62 9.51
C ASP A 86 -32.30 13.79 9.27
N CYS A 87 -31.49 12.81 9.67
CA CYS A 87 -30.05 12.79 9.53
C CYS A 87 -29.54 11.86 8.41
N SER A 88 -30.43 11.25 7.63
CA SER A 88 -30.07 10.16 6.68
C SER A 88 -28.97 10.59 5.69
N SER A 89 -29.15 11.70 4.94
CA SER A 89 -28.17 12.19 3.97
C SER A 89 -26.89 12.71 4.62
N LYS A 90 -26.99 13.41 5.75
CA LYS A 90 -25.84 13.91 6.51
C LYS A 90 -25.05 12.76 7.12
N GLY A 91 -25.74 11.72 7.61
CA GLY A 91 -25.10 10.52 8.14
C GLY A 91 -24.33 9.76 7.07
N LEU A 92 -24.92 9.57 5.90
CA LEU A 92 -24.24 8.91 4.78
C LEU A 92 -23.00 9.68 4.35
N LYS A 93 -23.09 10.99 4.20
CA LYS A 93 -21.95 11.86 3.91
C LYS A 93 -20.83 11.68 4.93
N TYR A 94 -21.14 11.74 6.21
CA TYR A 94 -20.17 11.55 7.30
C TYR A 94 -19.45 10.19 7.22
N VAL A 95 -20.18 9.11 6.94
CA VAL A 95 -19.59 7.78 6.81
C VAL A 95 -18.61 7.73 5.65
N TYR A 96 -18.98 8.23 4.47
CA TYR A 96 -18.06 8.27 3.34
C TYR A 96 -16.84 9.17 3.61
N GLU A 97 -17.01 10.34 4.20
CA GLU A 97 -15.91 11.21 4.59
C GLU A 97 -14.94 10.51 5.56
N THR A 98 -15.46 9.75 6.51
CA THR A 98 -14.65 9.01 7.49
C THR A 98 -13.89 7.87 6.83
N ARG A 99 -14.57 7.08 5.97
CA ARG A 99 -13.95 5.99 5.23
C ARG A 99 -12.89 6.49 4.23
N CYS A 100 -13.16 7.63 3.57
CA CYS A 100 -12.20 8.25 2.66
C CYS A 100 -10.94 8.75 3.37
N LYS A 101 -11.04 9.26 4.60
CA LYS A 101 -9.83 9.61 5.39
C LYS A 101 -8.92 8.41 5.60
N PHE A 102 -9.48 7.26 5.92
CA PHE A 102 -8.71 6.02 6.06
C PHE A 102 -8.01 5.64 4.74
N MET A 103 -8.68 5.83 3.60
CA MET A 103 -8.09 5.60 2.28
C MET A 103 -6.97 6.61 1.98
N GLU A 104 -7.13 7.90 2.34
CA GLU A 104 -6.09 8.91 2.17
C GLU A 104 -4.83 8.60 3.00
N GLU A 105 -5.00 8.12 4.25
CA GLU A 105 -3.88 7.68 5.10
C GLU A 105 -3.14 6.50 4.47
N ALA A 106 -3.85 5.51 3.92
CA ALA A 106 -3.24 4.38 3.24
C ALA A 106 -2.48 4.80 1.97
N PHE A 107 -3.02 5.74 1.20
CA PHE A 107 -2.33 6.31 0.04
C PHE A 107 -1.10 7.12 0.42
N SER A 108 -1.16 7.92 1.48
CA SER A 108 0.00 8.68 1.98
C SER A 108 1.15 7.72 2.36
N GLU A 109 0.84 6.64 3.10
CA GLU A 109 1.84 5.62 3.43
C GLU A 109 2.42 4.96 2.17
N LEU A 110 1.57 4.62 1.19
CA LEU A 110 2.06 4.05 -0.07
C LEU A 110 2.96 5.02 -0.83
N GLU A 111 2.63 6.30 -0.89
CA GLU A 111 3.43 7.32 -1.58
C GLU A 111 4.81 7.48 -0.94
N ASP A 112 4.89 7.47 0.39
CA ASP A 112 6.14 7.51 1.13
C ASP A 112 7.00 6.27 0.84
N ARG A 113 6.44 5.06 0.96
CA ARG A 113 7.16 3.81 0.67
C ARG A 113 7.55 3.64 -0.78
N ASN A 114 6.69 4.08 -1.70
CA ASN A 114 7.01 4.08 -3.13
C ASN A 114 8.18 5.03 -3.44
N SER A 115 8.26 6.17 -2.75
CA SER A 115 9.38 7.11 -2.90
C SER A 115 10.70 6.49 -2.44
N GLU A 116 10.73 5.78 -1.31
CA GLU A 116 11.90 5.01 -0.85
C GLU A 116 12.32 3.95 -1.89
N ALA A 117 11.35 3.20 -2.42
CA ALA A 117 11.59 2.18 -3.42
C ALA A 117 12.14 2.76 -4.74
N LEU A 118 11.67 3.94 -5.16
CA LEU A 118 12.18 4.63 -6.35
C LEU A 118 13.62 5.14 -6.17
N VAL A 119 14.01 5.53 -4.96
CA VAL A 119 15.40 5.90 -4.65
C VAL A 119 16.32 4.69 -4.77
N GLU A 120 15.88 3.50 -4.33
CA GLU A 120 16.71 2.29 -4.38
C GLU A 120 16.81 1.70 -5.78
N TRP A 121 15.69 1.63 -6.54
CA TRP A 121 15.64 0.88 -7.81
C TRP A 121 15.41 1.72 -9.07
N GLY A 122 15.31 3.04 -8.95
CA GLY A 122 15.16 3.96 -10.06
C GLY A 122 13.72 4.39 -10.36
N TYR A 123 13.61 5.53 -11.02
CA TYR A 123 12.37 6.29 -11.17
C TYR A 123 11.40 5.74 -12.24
N ASP A 124 11.83 4.84 -13.11
CA ASP A 124 11.02 4.25 -14.17
C ASP A 124 9.81 3.45 -13.66
N LYS A 125 9.84 2.99 -12.41
CA LYS A 125 8.75 2.28 -11.73
C LYS A 125 7.68 3.21 -11.15
N GLY A 126 7.93 4.51 -11.07
CA GLY A 126 7.00 5.52 -10.53
C GLY A 126 5.64 5.58 -11.24
N LYS A 127 5.54 5.08 -12.47
CA LYS A 127 4.28 5.00 -13.22
C LYS A 127 3.24 4.05 -12.62
N TYR A 128 3.64 3.06 -11.80
CA TYR A 128 2.71 2.06 -11.26
C TYR A 128 1.69 2.69 -10.30
N ILE A 129 2.08 3.70 -9.52
CA ILE A 129 1.16 4.37 -8.60
C ILE A 129 0.07 5.17 -9.33
N VAL A 130 0.30 5.55 -10.59
CA VAL A 130 -0.65 6.37 -11.37
C VAL A 130 -1.98 5.64 -11.57
N ALA A 131 -1.95 4.33 -11.86
CA ALA A 131 -3.16 3.52 -12.02
C ALA A 131 -3.99 3.46 -10.74
N LEU A 132 -3.35 3.29 -9.57
CA LEU A 132 -4.04 3.33 -8.27
C LEU A 132 -4.64 4.72 -7.98
N ARG A 133 -3.93 5.80 -8.30
CA ARG A 133 -4.47 7.18 -8.18
C ARG A 133 -5.68 7.39 -9.08
N GLN A 134 -5.69 6.82 -10.29
CA GLN A 134 -6.85 6.87 -11.19
C GLN A 134 -8.05 6.13 -10.60
N CYS A 135 -7.84 4.93 -10.03
CA CYS A 135 -8.90 4.21 -9.32
C CYS A 135 -9.44 5.03 -8.13
N ARG A 136 -8.56 5.66 -7.33
CA ARG A 136 -8.96 6.56 -6.24
C ARG A 136 -9.83 7.71 -6.74
N SER A 137 -9.38 8.41 -7.77
CA SER A 137 -10.13 9.54 -8.33
C SER A 137 -11.50 9.11 -8.86
N LYS A 138 -11.58 7.97 -9.56
CA LYS A 138 -12.84 7.41 -10.05
C LYS A 138 -13.81 7.12 -8.91
N LEU A 139 -13.32 6.50 -7.82
CA LEU A 139 -14.14 6.21 -6.64
C LEU A 139 -14.64 7.48 -5.97
N LEU A 140 -13.77 8.47 -5.73
CA LEU A 140 -14.13 9.74 -5.08
C LEU A 140 -15.18 10.52 -5.88
N ILE A 141 -15.01 10.66 -7.19
CA ILE A 141 -15.99 11.29 -8.09
C ILE A 141 -17.34 10.56 -8.02
N THR A 142 -17.33 9.23 -8.02
CA THR A 142 -18.56 8.45 -7.94
C THR A 142 -19.26 8.59 -6.59
N ILE A 143 -18.49 8.71 -5.48
CA ILE A 143 -19.06 9.01 -4.16
C ILE A 143 -19.71 10.38 -4.13
N GLU A 144 -19.04 11.41 -4.66
CA GLU A 144 -19.58 12.77 -4.73
C GLU A 144 -20.88 12.81 -5.53
N ASP A 145 -20.92 12.16 -6.70
CA ASP A 145 -22.13 12.06 -7.53
C ASP A 145 -23.26 11.33 -6.78
N HIS A 146 -22.94 10.22 -6.13
CA HIS A 146 -23.90 9.46 -5.32
C HIS A 146 -24.46 10.30 -4.16
N LEU A 147 -23.62 11.05 -3.45
CA LEU A 147 -24.04 11.91 -2.36
C LEU A 147 -24.89 13.09 -2.85
N ALA A 148 -24.55 13.68 -4.00
CA ALA A 148 -25.33 14.74 -4.61
C ALA A 148 -26.73 14.29 -4.98
N ARG A 149 -26.88 13.08 -5.54
CA ARG A 149 -28.17 12.48 -5.89
C ARG A 149 -29.04 12.13 -4.69
N ASN A 150 -28.43 11.70 -3.57
CA ASN A 150 -29.15 11.31 -2.36
C ASN A 150 -29.32 12.42 -1.34
N GLY A 151 -28.66 13.57 -1.53
CA GLY A 151 -28.63 14.69 -0.58
C GLY A 151 -29.64 15.82 -0.88
N GLY A 152 -30.27 15.86 -2.06
CA GLY A 152 -31.23 16.88 -2.44
C GLY A 152 -32.68 16.52 -2.10
N LEU A 153 -33.44 17.49 -1.59
CA LEU A 153 -34.91 17.39 -1.48
C LEU A 153 -35.55 17.26 -2.87
N ASP A 154 -34.80 17.58 -3.92
CA ASP A 154 -35.13 17.47 -5.33
C ASP A 154 -34.23 16.44 -6.02
N ALA A 155 -34.08 15.25 -5.43
CA ALA A 155 -33.46 14.11 -6.13
C ALA A 155 -34.35 13.82 -7.34
N ILE A 156 -34.07 14.49 -8.46
CA ILE A 156 -34.66 14.16 -9.76
C ILE A 156 -34.23 12.74 -10.04
N ASP A 157 -35.17 11.83 -9.93
CA ASP A 157 -35.03 10.44 -10.37
C ASP A 157 -34.84 10.48 -11.89
N PHE A 158 -33.58 10.52 -12.32
CA PHE A 158 -33.25 10.52 -13.74
C PHE A 158 -33.54 9.19 -14.42
N GLY A 159 -34.12 8.21 -13.71
CA GLY A 159 -34.67 6.99 -14.31
C GLY A 159 -33.67 6.15 -15.14
N ASP A 160 -32.39 6.54 -15.14
CA ASP A 160 -31.36 5.88 -15.93
C ASP A 160 -30.78 4.70 -15.13
N ARG A 161 -31.45 3.53 -15.32
CA ARG A 161 -31.04 2.26 -14.70
C ARG A 161 -29.61 1.87 -15.03
N GLU A 162 -29.06 2.32 -16.16
CA GLU A 162 -27.73 1.97 -16.61
C GLU A 162 -26.67 2.81 -15.89
N ALA A 163 -26.92 4.12 -15.72
CA ALA A 163 -26.07 4.98 -14.88
C ALA A 163 -26.05 4.54 -13.41
N ASP A 164 -27.20 4.13 -12.88
CA ASP A 164 -27.32 3.60 -11.50
C ASP A 164 -26.56 2.28 -11.32
N LYS A 165 -26.52 1.42 -12.33
CA LYS A 165 -25.74 0.18 -12.34
C LYS A 165 -24.24 0.49 -12.31
N GLY A 166 -23.78 1.44 -13.14
CA GLY A 166 -22.36 1.86 -13.16
C GLY A 166 -21.89 2.44 -11.83
N ILE A 167 -22.72 3.28 -11.19
CA ILE A 167 -22.44 3.82 -9.86
C ILE A 167 -22.33 2.70 -8.81
N LYS A 168 -23.26 1.77 -8.77
CA LYS A 168 -23.25 0.63 -7.83
C LYS A 168 -22.04 -0.27 -8.03
N GLU A 169 -21.61 -0.47 -9.27
CA GLU A 169 -20.43 -1.27 -9.60
C GLU A 169 -19.14 -0.66 -9.02
N VAL A 170 -19.02 0.67 -9.01
CA VAL A 170 -17.88 1.36 -8.40
C VAL A 170 -18.00 1.42 -6.87
N LEU A 171 -19.21 1.74 -6.34
CA LEU A 171 -19.41 2.00 -4.92
C LEU A 171 -19.47 0.74 -4.06
N TYR A 172 -19.90 -0.40 -4.58
CA TYR A 172 -20.17 -1.57 -3.76
C TYR A 172 -19.22 -2.73 -4.03
N TYR A 173 -18.68 -3.28 -2.93
CA TYR A 173 -17.91 -4.51 -2.90
C TYR A 173 -18.59 -5.53 -2.00
N LEU A 174 -18.97 -6.67 -2.55
CA LEU A 174 -19.72 -7.73 -1.88
C LEU A 174 -18.86 -8.99 -1.65
N GLY A 175 -17.57 -8.83 -1.41
CA GLY A 175 -16.64 -9.94 -1.19
C GLY A 175 -16.49 -10.80 -2.46
N GLU A 176 -16.50 -12.12 -2.31
CA GLU A 176 -16.31 -13.09 -3.41
C GLU A 176 -17.30 -12.88 -4.57
N TYR A 177 -18.51 -12.38 -4.29
CA TYR A 177 -19.50 -12.05 -5.35
C TYR A 177 -19.13 -10.82 -6.19
N SER A 178 -18.04 -10.13 -5.87
CA SER A 178 -17.56 -8.96 -6.60
C SER A 178 -16.23 -9.21 -7.32
N GLU A 179 -15.75 -10.45 -7.39
CA GLU A 179 -14.51 -10.76 -8.11
C GLU A 179 -14.64 -10.44 -9.62
N ASP A 180 -15.81 -10.64 -10.20
CA ASP A 180 -16.13 -10.30 -11.60
C ASP A 180 -16.49 -8.82 -11.81
N ASN A 181 -16.52 -8.01 -10.75
CA ASN A 181 -16.81 -6.59 -10.83
C ASN A 181 -15.68 -5.84 -11.55
N ASN A 182 -15.99 -5.10 -12.63
CA ASN A 182 -15.01 -4.43 -13.47
C ASN A 182 -14.11 -3.48 -12.67
N PHE A 183 -14.66 -2.73 -11.72
CA PHE A 183 -13.87 -1.81 -10.92
C PHE A 183 -12.93 -2.54 -9.94
N THR A 184 -13.35 -3.69 -9.40
CA THR A 184 -12.46 -4.54 -8.59
C THR A 184 -11.32 -5.09 -9.44
N GLN A 185 -11.60 -5.49 -10.69
CA GLN A 185 -10.56 -5.92 -11.62
C GLN A 185 -9.61 -4.78 -12.00
N GLU A 186 -10.10 -3.55 -12.19
CA GLU A 186 -9.27 -2.36 -12.41
C GLU A 186 -8.28 -2.15 -11.24
N ILE A 187 -8.75 -2.24 -9.98
CA ILE A 187 -7.91 -2.11 -8.79
C ILE A 187 -6.86 -3.24 -8.75
N ASN A 188 -7.27 -4.49 -8.98
CA ASN A 188 -6.36 -5.63 -8.99
C ASN A 188 -5.32 -5.52 -10.12
N ALA A 189 -5.72 -5.05 -11.30
CA ALA A 189 -4.81 -4.79 -12.41
C ALA A 189 -3.81 -3.66 -12.10
N ALA A 190 -4.20 -2.66 -11.30
CA ALA A 190 -3.31 -1.59 -10.86
C ALA A 190 -2.30 -2.07 -9.79
N ILE A 191 -2.63 -3.08 -9.00
CA ILE A 191 -1.77 -3.67 -7.98
C ILE A 191 -0.74 -4.64 -8.59
N LYS A 192 -1.14 -5.40 -9.58
CA LYS A 192 -0.30 -6.45 -10.19
C LYS A 192 1.10 -6.01 -10.59
N PRO A 193 1.33 -4.82 -11.20
CA PRO A 193 2.68 -4.34 -11.50
C PRO A 193 3.57 -4.15 -10.27
N PHE A 194 3.00 -3.76 -9.12
CA PHE A 194 3.75 -3.68 -7.86
C PHE A 194 4.16 -5.07 -7.37
N GLU A 195 3.27 -6.04 -7.42
CA GLU A 195 3.58 -7.42 -7.05
C GLU A 195 4.70 -7.98 -7.92
N ASP A 196 4.57 -7.84 -9.24
CA ASP A 196 5.55 -8.36 -10.19
C ASP A 196 6.92 -7.67 -10.05
N TRP A 197 6.95 -6.40 -9.64
CA TRP A 197 8.17 -5.67 -9.36
C TRP A 197 8.80 -6.06 -8.03
N LEU A 198 8.02 -6.12 -6.94
CA LEU A 198 8.55 -6.19 -5.58
C LEU A 198 8.78 -7.63 -5.09
N ARG A 199 7.95 -8.60 -5.51
CA ARG A 199 8.08 -10.01 -5.10
C ARG A 199 9.46 -10.63 -5.36
N PRO A 200 10.15 -10.37 -6.49
CA PRO A 200 11.50 -10.90 -6.71
C PRO A 200 12.54 -10.44 -5.68
N HIS A 201 12.36 -9.26 -5.06
CA HIS A 201 13.24 -8.75 -4.01
C HIS A 201 12.95 -9.39 -2.64
N ILE A 202 11.74 -9.90 -2.44
CA ILE A 202 11.32 -10.58 -1.21
C ILE A 202 11.68 -12.07 -1.24
N SER A 203 11.61 -12.72 -2.41
CA SER A 203 11.80 -14.18 -2.56
C SER A 203 13.25 -14.63 -2.69
N LYS A 204 14.22 -13.72 -2.76
CA LYS A 204 15.66 -14.03 -2.89
C LYS A 204 16.36 -14.35 -1.56
N THR A 205 15.63 -14.36 -0.46
CA THR A 205 16.13 -14.70 0.87
C THR A 205 15.81 -16.13 1.18
#